data_0ad41ff02ae33e1d5f9a3ec17b130bc0
#
_entry.id   0ad41ff02ae33e1d5f9a3ec17b130bc0
#
_cell.length_a   1.000
_cell.length_b   1.000
_cell.length_c   1.000
_cell.angle_alpha   90.00
_cell.angle_beta   90.00
_cell.angle_gamma   90.00
#
_symmetry.space_group_name_H-M   'P 1'
#
loop_
_entity.id
_entity.type
_entity.pdbx_description
1 polymer ?
#
loop_
_entity_poly.entity_id
_entity_poly.type
_entity_poly.pdbx_seq_one_letter_code
_entity_poly.pdbx_strand_id
1 'polypeptide(L)'
;MRMKLFFWKAAVLGCGAFFLPAAGMSCGTGELAAAVSARLVSCEHAVDGRVTARGAAMGTVFTVRAYPGHGMDGARTEEACMRALACAVFWEGVMSAMDAESRLAALNAAPAGVKVPVSPELRRVLSLSLEYARLTRGTFDPTLGPFIRLWKKSRRLGVLPSREDLERARRASGWEKLSVDGEGVMKAAEGMRVDLG
;
A
#
# COMPACT_ATOMS: atom_id res chain seq x y z
N MET A 1 -13.55 13.95 -9.16
CA MET A 1 -13.18 12.78 -9.95
C MET A 1 -12.85 11.63 -9.00
N ARG A 2 -13.83 10.68 -8.86
CA ARG A 2 -14.01 9.78 -7.69
C ARG A 2 -13.61 8.32 -7.95
N MET A 3 -12.58 8.04 -8.74
CA MET A 3 -12.23 6.67 -9.15
C MET A 3 -11.28 5.93 -8.20
N LYS A 4 -10.57 6.62 -7.30
CA LYS A 4 -9.65 5.99 -6.32
C LYS A 4 -10.35 5.27 -5.17
N LEU A 5 -11.62 5.61 -4.85
CA LEU A 5 -12.34 5.04 -3.70
C LEU A 5 -13.02 3.69 -3.98
N PHE A 6 -13.22 3.33 -5.24
CA PHE A 6 -14.03 2.15 -5.59
C PHE A 6 -13.22 0.84 -5.54
N PHE A 7 -11.93 0.87 -5.86
CA PHE A 7 -11.10 -0.34 -5.88
C PHE A 7 -10.72 -0.83 -4.49
N TRP A 8 -10.50 0.09 -3.55
CA TRP A 8 -10.18 -0.25 -2.17
C TRP A 8 -11.36 -0.85 -1.39
N LYS A 9 -12.59 -0.41 -1.66
CA LYS A 9 -13.80 -1.00 -1.04
C LYS A 9 -14.07 -2.43 -1.50
N ALA A 10 -13.75 -2.77 -2.73
CA ALA A 10 -13.94 -4.13 -3.25
C ALA A 10 -12.92 -5.12 -2.66
N ALA A 11 -11.67 -4.70 -2.41
CA ALA A 11 -10.66 -5.55 -1.78
C ALA A 11 -10.96 -5.83 -0.30
N VAL A 12 -11.63 -4.91 0.40
CA VAL A 12 -12.00 -5.07 1.81
C VAL A 12 -13.29 -5.88 2.00
N LEU A 13 -14.23 -5.81 1.05
CA LEU A 13 -15.51 -6.56 1.13
C LEU A 13 -15.42 -8.00 0.62
N GLY A 14 -14.40 -8.34 -0.18
CA GLY A 14 -14.15 -9.71 -0.64
C GLY A 14 -13.28 -10.56 0.32
N CYS A 15 -12.76 -9.98 1.38
CA CYS A 15 -11.80 -10.62 2.29
C CYS A 15 -12.45 -11.24 3.52
N GLY A 16 -13.55 -12.00 3.33
CA GLY A 16 -14.12 -12.86 4.37
C GLY A 16 -13.26 -14.07 4.73
N ALA A 17 -12.07 -14.27 4.12
CA ALA A 17 -11.26 -15.47 4.34
C ALA A 17 -9.74 -15.26 4.32
N PHE A 18 -9.21 -14.04 4.31
CA PHE A 18 -7.77 -13.79 4.34
C PHE A 18 -7.30 -13.11 5.64
N PHE A 19 -7.80 -13.57 6.77
CA PHE A 19 -7.04 -13.48 8.01
C PHE A 19 -5.96 -14.56 7.94
N LEU A 20 -4.87 -14.31 7.21
CA LEU A 20 -3.64 -15.02 7.49
C LEU A 20 -3.23 -14.64 8.91
N PRO A 21 -3.01 -15.63 9.78
CA PRO A 21 -2.47 -15.34 11.09
C PRO A 21 -1.17 -14.57 10.88
N ALA A 22 -0.98 -13.53 11.64
CA ALA A 22 0.26 -12.77 11.74
C ALA A 22 1.43 -13.62 12.33
N ALA A 23 1.38 -14.92 12.14
CA ALA A 23 2.41 -15.88 12.49
C ALA A 23 3.56 -15.74 11.49
N GLY A 24 4.48 -14.82 11.79
CA GLY A 24 5.68 -14.55 11.00
C GLY A 24 6.06 -13.06 10.93
N MET A 25 5.25 -12.15 11.42
CA MET A 25 5.63 -10.75 11.56
C MET A 25 6.43 -10.56 12.86
N SER A 26 7.73 -10.87 12.83
CA SER A 26 8.68 -10.48 13.88
C SER A 26 9.16 -9.04 13.65
N CYS A 27 8.25 -8.10 13.45
CA CYS A 27 8.58 -6.71 13.66
C CYS A 27 8.54 -6.46 15.16
N GLY A 28 9.62 -5.91 15.74
CA GLY A 28 9.74 -5.70 17.17
C GLY A 28 8.49 -4.95 17.68
N THR A 29 7.79 -5.52 18.64
CA THR A 29 6.52 -4.99 19.17
C THR A 29 6.63 -3.54 19.64
N GLY A 30 7.83 -3.09 20.03
CA GLY A 30 8.10 -1.72 20.47
C GLY A 30 8.13 -0.67 19.35
N GLU A 31 8.76 -0.98 18.20
CA GLU A 31 8.83 -0.04 17.07
C GLU A 31 7.45 0.16 16.42
N LEU A 32 6.68 -0.92 16.31
CA LEU A 32 5.34 -0.85 15.75
C LEU A 32 4.38 -0.06 16.65
N ALA A 33 4.48 -0.22 17.97
CA ALA A 33 3.70 0.54 18.94
C ALA A 33 4.03 2.04 18.89
N ALA A 34 5.31 2.41 18.78
CA ALA A 34 5.74 3.79 18.64
C ALA A 34 5.25 4.42 17.33
N ALA A 35 5.35 3.69 16.21
CA ALA A 35 4.89 4.16 14.90
C ALA A 35 3.38 4.39 14.88
N VAL A 36 2.59 3.55 15.55
CA VAL A 36 1.14 3.72 15.66
C VAL A 36 0.79 4.90 16.57
N SER A 37 1.47 5.03 17.72
CA SER A 37 1.25 6.15 18.66
C SER A 37 1.48 7.50 18.02
N ALA A 38 2.50 7.63 17.17
CA ALA A 38 2.79 8.85 16.42
C ALA A 38 1.72 9.20 15.36
N ARG A 39 0.92 8.22 14.94
CA ARG A 39 -0.12 8.36 13.90
C ARG A 39 -1.55 8.24 14.45
N LEU A 40 -1.69 7.99 15.76
CA LEU A 40 -2.98 7.89 16.43
C LEU A 40 -3.66 9.26 16.45
N VAL A 41 -4.89 9.31 15.93
CA VAL A 41 -5.74 10.52 15.95
C VAL A 41 -6.62 10.53 17.19
N SER A 42 -7.28 9.41 17.51
CA SER A 42 -8.08 9.26 18.72
C SER A 42 -8.26 7.77 19.08
N CYS A 43 -8.49 7.52 20.38
CA CYS A 43 -9.04 6.27 20.87
C CYS A 43 -10.15 6.59 21.87
N GLU A 44 -11.34 6.05 21.65
CA GLU A 44 -12.56 6.38 22.39
C GLU A 44 -13.20 5.08 22.90
N HIS A 45 -13.62 5.11 24.15
CA HIS A 45 -14.39 4.04 24.78
C HIS A 45 -15.82 4.50 24.98
N ALA A 46 -16.79 3.84 24.39
CA ALA A 46 -18.19 4.12 24.52
C ALA A 46 -18.81 3.37 25.72
N VAL A 47 -19.95 3.86 26.20
CA VAL A 47 -20.67 3.27 27.34
C VAL A 47 -21.13 1.83 27.07
N ASP A 48 -21.38 1.50 25.79
CA ASP A 48 -21.75 0.15 25.34
C ASP A 48 -20.55 -0.81 25.25
N GLY A 49 -19.38 -0.39 25.71
CA GLY A 49 -18.13 -1.15 25.67
C GLY A 49 -17.38 -1.09 24.35
N ARG A 50 -17.95 -0.44 23.33
CA ARG A 50 -17.28 -0.28 22.02
C ARG A 50 -16.03 0.56 22.14
N VAL A 51 -14.94 0.06 21.58
CA VAL A 51 -13.70 0.80 21.37
C VAL A 51 -13.63 1.28 19.93
N THR A 52 -13.32 2.57 19.74
CA THR A 52 -13.09 3.16 18.41
C THR A 52 -11.72 3.81 18.39
N ALA A 53 -10.80 3.24 17.61
CA ALA A 53 -9.48 3.81 17.38
C ALA A 53 -9.38 4.37 15.96
N ARG A 54 -8.77 5.55 15.83
CA ARG A 54 -8.53 6.21 14.55
C ARG A 54 -7.05 6.52 14.40
N GLY A 55 -6.50 6.22 13.25
CA GLY A 55 -5.09 6.47 12.95
C GLY A 55 -4.87 6.85 11.49
N ALA A 56 -3.87 7.69 11.24
CA ALA A 56 -3.50 8.12 9.90
C ALA A 56 -2.56 7.08 9.26
N ALA A 57 -2.92 6.55 8.10
CA ALA A 57 -2.06 5.70 7.27
C ALA A 57 -2.49 5.78 5.80
N MET A 58 -1.57 5.54 4.88
CA MET A 58 -1.82 5.49 3.44
C MET A 58 -2.56 6.73 2.90
N GLY A 59 -2.24 7.92 3.44
CA GLY A 59 -2.82 9.19 3.02
C GLY A 59 -4.30 9.37 3.41
N THR A 60 -4.82 8.58 4.36
CA THR A 60 -6.20 8.67 4.84
C THR A 60 -6.28 8.37 6.34
N VAL A 61 -7.48 8.45 6.92
CA VAL A 61 -7.74 8.05 8.30
C VAL A 61 -8.43 6.69 8.32
N PHE A 62 -7.77 5.73 8.95
CA PHE A 62 -8.37 4.43 9.26
C PHE A 62 -9.18 4.54 10.55
N THR A 63 -10.34 3.92 10.57
CA THR A 63 -11.17 3.79 11.77
C THR A 63 -11.42 2.33 12.05
N VAL A 64 -10.97 1.85 13.20
CA VAL A 64 -11.21 0.50 13.70
C VAL A 64 -12.23 0.59 14.83
N ARG A 65 -13.28 -0.21 14.75
CA ARG A 65 -14.30 -0.32 15.79
C ARG A 65 -14.42 -1.77 16.20
N ALA A 66 -14.36 -2.02 17.50
CA ALA A 66 -14.50 -3.36 18.05
C ALA A 66 -15.34 -3.32 19.33
N TYR A 67 -16.02 -4.43 19.61
CA TYR A 67 -16.70 -4.70 20.87
C TYR A 67 -15.93 -5.76 21.64
N PRO A 68 -15.88 -5.69 22.97
CA PRO A 68 -15.32 -6.76 23.77
C PRO A 68 -16.04 -8.09 23.49
N GLY A 69 -15.28 -9.12 23.16
CA GLY A 69 -15.79 -10.47 23.03
C GLY A 69 -15.81 -11.20 24.38
N HIS A 70 -16.27 -12.46 24.40
CA HIS A 70 -16.21 -13.28 25.60
C HIS A 70 -14.78 -13.37 26.15
N GLY A 71 -14.57 -12.96 27.41
CA GLY A 71 -13.27 -12.98 28.08
C GLY A 71 -12.30 -11.87 27.68
N MET A 72 -12.76 -10.86 26.91
CA MET A 72 -12.01 -9.65 26.61
C MET A 72 -12.57 -8.46 27.38
N ASP A 73 -11.68 -7.70 27.98
CA ASP A 73 -12.00 -6.40 28.59
C ASP A 73 -11.75 -5.24 27.58
N GLY A 74 -12.05 -4.01 28.02
CA GLY A 74 -11.83 -2.82 27.19
C GLY A 74 -10.37 -2.62 26.79
N ALA A 75 -9.43 -2.93 27.67
CA ALA A 75 -8.00 -2.75 27.42
C ALA A 75 -7.50 -3.72 26.35
N ARG A 76 -7.88 -4.97 26.39
CA ARG A 76 -7.56 -5.97 25.35
C ARG A 76 -8.21 -5.64 24.00
N THR A 77 -9.43 -5.07 24.04
CA THR A 77 -10.14 -4.63 22.83
C THR A 77 -9.41 -3.43 22.21
N GLU A 78 -8.95 -2.49 23.03
CA GLU A 78 -8.13 -1.38 22.59
C GLU A 78 -6.82 -1.86 21.95
N GLU A 79 -6.10 -2.76 22.61
CA GLU A 79 -4.87 -3.36 22.06
C GLU A 79 -5.14 -4.01 20.69
N ALA A 80 -6.24 -4.74 20.53
CA ALA A 80 -6.62 -5.32 19.24
C ALA A 80 -6.87 -4.26 18.16
N CYS A 81 -7.53 -3.14 18.50
CA CYS A 81 -7.72 -2.01 17.60
C CYS A 81 -6.38 -1.37 17.20
N MET A 82 -5.47 -1.18 18.16
CA MET A 82 -4.14 -0.63 17.91
C MET A 82 -3.30 -1.55 17.01
N ARG A 83 -3.38 -2.86 17.20
CA ARG A 83 -2.72 -3.85 16.33
C ARG A 83 -3.27 -3.82 14.90
N ALA A 84 -4.57 -3.60 14.73
CA ALA A 84 -5.17 -3.44 13.41
C ALA A 84 -4.70 -2.16 12.70
N LEU A 85 -4.57 -1.04 13.42
CA LEU A 85 -3.96 0.18 12.89
C LEU A 85 -2.48 -0.01 12.55
N ALA A 86 -1.73 -0.74 13.40
CA ALA A 86 -0.34 -1.09 13.14
C ALA A 86 -0.16 -1.85 11.83
N CYS A 87 -1.09 -2.73 11.50
CA CYS A 87 -1.10 -3.43 10.22
C CYS A 87 -1.20 -2.46 9.03
N ALA A 88 -2.04 -1.42 9.10
CA ALA A 88 -2.14 -0.41 8.05
C ALA A 88 -0.84 0.41 7.90
N VAL A 89 -0.21 0.79 9.00
CA VAL A 89 1.09 1.50 9.01
C VAL A 89 2.20 0.62 8.42
N PHE A 90 2.23 -0.65 8.80
CA PHE A 90 3.19 -1.61 8.24
C PHE A 90 3.07 -1.71 6.71
N TRP A 91 1.86 -1.88 6.19
CA TRP A 91 1.64 -1.98 4.75
C TRP A 91 1.93 -0.67 4.01
N GLU A 92 1.76 0.49 4.64
CA GLU A 92 2.24 1.76 4.08
C GLU A 92 3.76 1.74 3.89
N GLY A 93 4.53 1.31 4.89
CA GLY A 93 5.98 1.14 4.79
C GLY A 93 6.43 0.12 3.72
N VAL A 94 5.56 -0.82 3.35
CA VAL A 94 5.83 -1.76 2.25
C VAL A 94 5.51 -1.13 0.89
N MET A 95 4.36 -0.45 0.75
CA MET A 95 3.74 -0.15 -0.54
C MET A 95 3.77 1.33 -0.93
N SER A 96 4.15 2.25 -0.05
CA SER A 96 4.11 3.68 -0.36
C SER A 96 5.06 4.04 -1.51
N ALA A 97 4.52 4.63 -2.57
CA ALA A 97 5.33 5.23 -3.64
C ALA A 97 5.81 6.65 -3.29
N MET A 98 5.32 7.23 -2.18
CA MET A 98 5.59 8.61 -1.74
C MET A 98 6.62 8.68 -0.62
N ASP A 99 6.67 7.68 0.24
CA ASP A 99 7.62 7.57 1.34
C ASP A 99 8.95 7.03 0.81
N ALA A 100 10.03 7.81 0.94
CA ALA A 100 11.36 7.46 0.46
C ALA A 100 11.95 6.24 1.19
N GLU A 101 11.54 6.00 2.43
CA GLU A 101 11.99 4.87 3.26
C GLU A 101 11.21 3.58 3.01
N SER A 102 10.17 3.64 2.18
CA SER A 102 9.36 2.46 1.88
C SER A 102 10.14 1.42 1.06
N ARG A 103 9.75 0.16 1.21
CA ARG A 103 10.33 -0.94 0.42
C ARG A 103 10.06 -0.78 -1.09
N LEU A 104 8.91 -0.22 -1.46
CA LEU A 104 8.59 0.09 -2.85
C LEU A 104 9.45 1.23 -3.39
N ALA A 105 9.76 2.25 -2.59
CA ALA A 105 10.65 3.33 -3.00
C ALA A 105 12.06 2.82 -3.34
N ALA A 106 12.60 1.90 -2.54
CA ALA A 106 13.88 1.25 -2.82
C ALA A 106 13.86 0.51 -4.18
N LEU A 107 12.82 -0.27 -4.47
CA LEU A 107 12.63 -0.90 -5.78
C LEU A 107 12.54 0.16 -6.91
N ASN A 108 11.81 1.24 -6.68
CA ASN A 108 11.64 2.31 -7.66
C ASN A 108 12.95 3.06 -7.95
N ALA A 109 13.86 3.14 -6.99
CA ALA A 109 15.17 3.78 -7.15
C ALA A 109 16.16 2.90 -7.93
N ALA A 110 15.97 1.60 -7.97
CA ALA A 110 16.87 0.69 -8.69
C ALA A 110 16.87 0.95 -10.20
N PRO A 111 18.00 0.76 -10.90
CA PRO A 111 18.08 0.93 -12.35
C PRO A 111 17.28 -0.15 -13.09
N ALA A 112 16.93 0.13 -14.36
CA ALA A 112 16.33 -0.88 -15.24
C ALA A 112 17.32 -2.01 -15.56
N GLY A 113 16.80 -3.21 -15.83
CA GLY A 113 17.60 -4.40 -16.16
C GLY A 113 18.29 -5.06 -14.96
N VAL A 114 18.22 -4.47 -13.77
CA VAL A 114 18.81 -5.04 -12.55
C VAL A 114 17.72 -5.73 -11.74
N LYS A 115 17.99 -7.00 -11.37
CA LYS A 115 17.12 -7.74 -10.46
C LYS A 115 17.43 -7.33 -9.01
N VAL A 116 16.42 -6.90 -8.30
CA VAL A 116 16.49 -6.39 -6.92
C VAL A 116 15.78 -7.35 -5.98
N PRO A 117 16.45 -7.87 -4.95
CA PRO A 117 15.79 -8.60 -3.89
C PRO A 117 14.75 -7.71 -3.19
N VAL A 118 13.56 -8.23 -2.98
CA VAL A 118 12.49 -7.52 -2.26
C VAL A 118 11.96 -8.38 -1.12
N SER A 119 11.34 -7.74 -0.14
CA SER A 119 10.74 -8.48 0.97
C SER A 119 9.61 -9.40 0.47
N PRO A 120 9.33 -10.51 1.20
CA PRO A 120 8.26 -11.43 0.85
C PRO A 120 6.90 -10.74 0.68
N GLU A 121 6.60 -9.73 1.52
CA GLU A 121 5.36 -8.97 1.48
C GLU A 121 5.24 -8.17 0.19
N LEU A 122 6.28 -7.40 -0.16
CA LEU A 122 6.28 -6.62 -1.40
C LEU A 122 6.21 -7.53 -2.62
N ARG A 123 6.96 -8.63 -2.64
CA ARG A 123 6.90 -9.63 -3.70
C ARG A 123 5.50 -10.18 -3.89
N ARG A 124 4.82 -10.55 -2.78
CA ARG A 124 3.44 -11.05 -2.83
C ARG A 124 2.48 -10.04 -3.44
N VAL A 125 2.55 -8.77 -3.01
CA VAL A 125 1.69 -7.71 -3.56
C VAL A 125 1.97 -7.50 -5.05
N LEU A 126 3.23 -7.47 -5.46
CA LEU A 126 3.60 -7.28 -6.87
C LEU A 126 3.16 -8.47 -7.74
N SER A 127 3.31 -9.71 -7.23
CA SER A 127 2.83 -10.91 -7.94
C SER A 127 1.33 -10.86 -8.17
N LEU A 128 0.54 -10.55 -7.13
CA LEU A 128 -0.90 -10.35 -7.25
C LEU A 128 -1.25 -9.20 -8.22
N SER A 129 -0.51 -8.09 -8.16
CA SER A 129 -0.74 -6.96 -9.07
C SER A 129 -0.52 -7.35 -10.52
N LEU A 130 0.50 -8.15 -10.83
CA LEU A 130 0.73 -8.67 -12.18
C LEU A 130 -0.33 -9.69 -12.61
N GLU A 131 -0.83 -10.51 -11.71
CA GLU A 131 -1.96 -11.40 -11.98
C GLU A 131 -3.20 -10.61 -12.38
N TYR A 132 -3.57 -9.59 -11.61
CA TYR A 132 -4.69 -8.71 -11.94
C TYR A 132 -4.44 -7.89 -13.22
N ALA A 133 -3.22 -7.45 -13.49
CA ALA A 133 -2.89 -6.78 -14.74
C ALA A 133 -3.16 -7.69 -15.95
N ARG A 134 -2.78 -8.98 -15.87
CA ARG A 134 -3.08 -9.98 -16.90
C ARG A 134 -4.57 -10.22 -17.05
N LEU A 135 -5.28 -10.46 -15.95
CA LEU A 135 -6.73 -10.71 -15.95
C LEU A 135 -7.53 -9.56 -16.56
N THR A 136 -7.12 -8.33 -16.27
CA THR A 136 -7.76 -7.10 -16.77
C THR A 136 -7.22 -6.64 -18.13
N ARG A 137 -6.28 -7.38 -18.72
CA ARG A 137 -5.61 -7.04 -19.98
C ARG A 137 -5.02 -5.62 -19.96
N GLY A 138 -4.39 -5.27 -18.83
CA GLY A 138 -3.74 -3.97 -18.64
C GLY A 138 -4.67 -2.81 -18.27
N THR A 139 -5.97 -3.03 -18.07
CA THR A 139 -6.86 -1.99 -17.53
C THR A 139 -6.45 -1.59 -16.11
N PHE A 140 -5.97 -2.53 -15.33
CA PHE A 140 -5.18 -2.29 -14.14
C PHE A 140 -3.70 -2.51 -14.48
N ASP A 141 -2.85 -1.53 -14.22
CA ASP A 141 -1.40 -1.62 -14.44
C ASP A 141 -0.65 -0.95 -13.28
N PRO A 142 0.10 -1.73 -12.46
CA PRO A 142 0.86 -1.18 -11.34
C PRO A 142 2.07 -0.34 -11.78
N THR A 143 2.43 -0.32 -13.07
CA THR A 143 3.60 0.40 -13.60
C THR A 143 3.28 1.81 -14.11
N LEU A 144 2.06 2.31 -13.86
CA LEU A 144 1.63 3.66 -14.29
C LEU A 144 2.21 4.81 -13.44
N GLY A 145 3.16 4.54 -12.56
CA GLY A 145 3.85 5.55 -11.75
C GLY A 145 4.38 6.76 -12.56
N PRO A 146 4.99 6.58 -13.75
CA PRO A 146 5.42 7.70 -14.59
C PRO A 146 4.26 8.62 -14.99
N PHE A 147 3.11 8.08 -15.39
CA PHE A 147 1.91 8.86 -15.71
C PHE A 147 1.33 9.55 -14.49
N ILE A 148 1.26 8.85 -13.35
CA ILE A 148 0.74 9.41 -12.10
C ILE A 148 1.57 10.64 -11.69
N ARG A 149 2.89 10.55 -11.75
CA ARG A 149 3.80 11.68 -11.47
C ARG A 149 3.63 12.82 -12.45
N LEU A 150 3.51 12.50 -13.73
CA LEU A 150 3.32 13.49 -14.80
C LEU A 150 2.03 14.28 -14.57
N TRP A 151 0.91 13.61 -14.32
CA TRP A 151 -0.37 14.26 -14.05
C TRP A 151 -0.40 15.02 -12.73
N LYS A 152 0.28 14.53 -11.68
CA LYS A 152 0.46 15.28 -10.42
C LYS A 152 1.22 16.59 -10.66
N LYS A 153 2.28 16.55 -11.48
CA LYS A 153 3.06 17.75 -11.87
C LYS A 153 2.19 18.73 -12.68
N SER A 154 1.50 18.24 -13.70
CA SER A 154 0.60 19.04 -14.54
C SER A 154 -0.47 19.75 -13.73
N ARG A 155 -1.12 19.03 -12.82
CA ARG A 155 -2.15 19.63 -11.95
C ARG A 155 -1.59 20.72 -11.04
N ARG A 156 -0.36 20.56 -10.53
CA ARG A 156 0.30 21.56 -9.69
C ARG A 156 0.67 22.82 -10.48
N LEU A 157 1.07 22.67 -11.73
CA LEU A 157 1.52 23.78 -12.60
C LEU A 157 0.37 24.41 -13.39
N GLY A 158 -0.82 23.81 -13.42
CA GLY A 158 -1.93 24.28 -14.27
C GLY A 158 -1.70 24.10 -15.77
N VAL A 159 -0.70 23.28 -16.18
CA VAL A 159 -0.32 23.11 -17.58
C VAL A 159 -0.45 21.63 -17.97
N LEU A 160 -1.04 21.36 -19.14
CA LEU A 160 -1.14 19.99 -19.65
C LEU A 160 0.23 19.41 -20.01
N PRO A 161 0.42 18.09 -19.87
CA PRO A 161 1.65 17.43 -20.28
C PRO A 161 1.89 17.61 -21.78
N SER A 162 3.15 17.78 -22.17
CA SER A 162 3.53 17.76 -23.57
C SER A 162 3.37 16.35 -24.17
N ARG A 163 3.25 16.27 -25.49
CA ARG A 163 3.22 14.99 -26.20
C ARG A 163 4.49 14.17 -25.92
N GLU A 164 5.63 14.83 -25.86
CA GLU A 164 6.91 14.16 -25.56
C GLU A 164 6.93 13.56 -24.15
N ASP A 165 6.41 14.29 -23.15
CA ASP A 165 6.31 13.78 -21.78
C ASP A 165 5.37 12.57 -21.69
N LEU A 166 4.25 12.59 -22.42
CA LEU A 166 3.32 11.47 -22.50
C LEU A 166 3.95 10.24 -23.13
N GLU A 167 4.68 10.41 -24.24
CA GLU A 167 5.39 9.32 -24.92
C GLU A 167 6.52 8.76 -24.04
N ARG A 168 7.24 9.60 -23.29
CA ARG A 168 8.24 9.17 -22.33
C ARG A 168 7.61 8.33 -21.22
N ALA A 169 6.50 8.78 -20.63
CA ALA A 169 5.76 8.03 -19.63
C ALA A 169 5.25 6.69 -20.18
N ARG A 170 4.78 6.66 -21.43
CA ARG A 170 4.32 5.44 -22.09
C ARG A 170 5.44 4.42 -22.27
N ARG A 171 6.62 4.85 -22.73
CA ARG A 171 7.79 3.95 -22.87
C ARG A 171 8.23 3.37 -21.52
N ALA A 172 8.12 4.15 -20.45
CA ALA A 172 8.50 3.77 -19.10
C ALA A 172 7.41 2.95 -18.35
N SER A 173 6.25 2.70 -18.96
CA SER A 173 5.14 1.95 -18.36
C SER A 173 4.86 0.66 -19.16
N GLY A 174 4.08 -0.23 -18.58
CA GLY A 174 3.64 -1.50 -19.17
C GLY A 174 3.98 -2.66 -18.25
N TRP A 175 2.95 -3.30 -17.71
CA TRP A 175 3.09 -4.38 -16.71
C TRP A 175 3.90 -5.57 -17.24
N GLU A 176 3.92 -5.82 -18.56
CA GLU A 176 4.70 -6.88 -19.19
C GLU A 176 6.22 -6.66 -19.04
N LYS A 177 6.64 -5.43 -18.75
CA LYS A 177 8.04 -5.05 -18.55
C LYS A 177 8.48 -5.16 -17.08
N LEU A 178 7.60 -5.63 -16.19
CA LEU A 178 7.88 -5.89 -14.79
C LEU A 178 7.89 -7.40 -14.55
N SER A 179 9.00 -7.95 -14.12
CA SER A 179 9.10 -9.36 -13.73
C SER A 179 9.26 -9.53 -12.24
N VAL A 180 8.60 -10.53 -11.69
CA VAL A 180 8.64 -10.91 -10.27
C VAL A 180 8.85 -12.41 -10.18
N ASP A 181 9.90 -12.85 -9.49
CA ASP A 181 10.20 -14.26 -9.28
C ASP A 181 10.73 -14.54 -7.86
N GLY A 182 11.22 -15.76 -7.61
CA GLY A 182 11.73 -16.16 -6.30
C GLY A 182 12.99 -15.41 -5.86
N GLU A 183 13.76 -14.85 -6.80
CA GLU A 183 15.01 -14.15 -6.55
C GLU A 183 14.82 -12.65 -6.36
N GLY A 184 13.75 -12.07 -6.97
CA GLY A 184 13.51 -10.65 -6.84
C GLY A 184 12.58 -10.07 -7.89
N VAL A 185 12.72 -8.78 -8.11
CA VAL A 185 11.93 -7.98 -9.06
C VAL A 185 12.86 -7.26 -10.02
N MET A 186 12.54 -7.28 -11.30
CA MET A 186 13.28 -6.55 -12.32
C MET A 186 12.35 -5.67 -13.15
N LYS A 187 12.75 -4.43 -13.33
CA LYS A 187 12.12 -3.44 -14.22
C LYS A 187 12.88 -3.43 -15.55
N ALA A 188 12.23 -3.76 -16.66
CA ALA A 188 12.91 -3.80 -17.96
C ALA A 188 12.98 -2.43 -18.66
N ALA A 189 12.15 -1.46 -18.26
CA ALA A 189 12.12 -0.16 -18.90
C ALA A 189 12.78 0.93 -18.06
N GLU A 190 13.62 1.75 -18.69
CA GLU A 190 14.21 2.93 -18.05
C GLU A 190 13.12 3.92 -17.60
N GLY A 191 13.29 4.48 -16.41
CA GLY A 191 12.31 5.40 -15.85
C GLY A 191 11.02 4.75 -15.34
N MET A 192 10.90 3.41 -15.42
CA MET A 192 9.74 2.69 -14.88
C MET A 192 9.63 2.89 -13.37
N ARG A 193 8.41 3.15 -12.93
CA ARG A 193 8.05 3.27 -11.51
C ARG A 193 6.76 2.52 -11.24
N VAL A 194 6.79 1.71 -10.20
CA VAL A 194 5.60 1.05 -9.68
C VAL A 194 4.87 1.98 -8.70
N ASP A 195 3.56 2.05 -8.82
CA ASP A 195 2.66 2.76 -7.90
C ASP A 195 1.52 1.81 -7.53
N LEU A 196 1.38 1.52 -6.26
CA LEU A 196 0.38 0.58 -5.73
C LEU A 196 -0.83 1.29 -5.07
N GLY A 197 -0.88 2.63 -5.15
CA GLY A 197 -2.03 3.42 -4.66
C GLY A 197 -1.70 4.65 -3.85
#